data_2b4353a951a220425989891bda3ef58c
#
_entry.id   2b4353a951a220425989891bda3ef58c
#
_cell.length_a   1.000
_cell.length_b   1.000
_cell.length_c   1.000
_cell.angle_alpha   90.00
_cell.angle_beta   90.00
_cell.angle_gamma   90.00
#
_symmetry.space_group_name_H-M   'P 1'
#
loop_
_entity.id
_entity.type
_entity.pdbx_description
1 polymer ?
#
loop_
_entity_poly.entity_id
_entity_poly.type
_entity_poly.pdbx_seq_one_letter_code
_entity_poly.pdbx_strand_id
1 'polypeptide(L)'
;MTRPFSLRLETGALGRLERLARRRGLPPATIGAAYVDEGTRTDLHPSVEFRSTPAGRTAYVRGTRLQVWMALDAIRDFGGVDKAARALRIPALLLAGAQNYGQEFPEEMAACREEGRRPLEDIARLVPNHCFLP
;
A
#
# COMPACT_ATOMS: atom_id res chain seq x y z
N MET A 1 19.06 -1.80 -0.59
CA MET A 1 20.21 -0.95 -0.28
C MET A 1 19.81 0.49 -0.35
N THR A 2 20.16 1.30 0.65
CA THR A 2 19.82 2.72 0.67
C THR A 2 21.03 3.57 0.30
N ARG A 3 20.75 4.68 -0.39
CA ARG A 3 21.76 5.68 -0.74
C ARG A 3 21.24 7.05 -0.36
N PRO A 4 22.11 7.95 0.12
CA PRO A 4 21.67 9.31 0.45
C PRO A 4 21.32 10.08 -0.83
N PHE A 5 20.25 10.87 -0.72
CA PHE A 5 19.75 11.71 -1.80
C PHE A 5 19.17 12.97 -1.18
N SER A 6 19.51 14.13 -1.76
CA SER A 6 19.07 15.42 -1.22
C SER A 6 18.00 16.03 -2.10
N LEU A 7 16.95 16.56 -1.47
CA LEU A 7 15.90 17.30 -2.14
C LEU A 7 15.82 18.73 -1.60
N ARG A 8 15.55 19.67 -2.48
CA ARG A 8 15.17 21.02 -2.09
C ARG A 8 13.67 21.12 -2.11
N LEU A 9 13.09 21.52 -0.99
CA LEU A 9 11.65 21.67 -0.85
C LEU A 9 11.29 23.14 -0.70
N GLU A 10 10.16 23.56 -1.29
CA GLU A 10 9.57 24.84 -0.97
C GLU A 10 9.30 24.94 0.53
N THR A 11 9.37 26.18 1.04
CA THR A 11 9.16 26.44 2.48
C THR A 11 7.84 25.85 2.98
N GLY A 12 6.77 25.99 2.19
CA GLY A 12 5.46 25.44 2.56
C GLY A 12 5.45 23.92 2.63
N ALA A 13 6.08 23.26 1.66
CA ALA A 13 6.18 21.80 1.64
C ALA A 13 7.02 21.30 2.82
N LEU A 14 8.14 21.95 3.09
CA LEU A 14 8.99 21.60 4.23
C LEU A 14 8.24 21.77 5.55
N GLY A 15 7.51 22.86 5.71
CA GLY A 15 6.71 23.10 6.92
C GLY A 15 5.65 22.04 7.15
N ARG A 16 4.97 21.60 6.10
CA ARG A 16 4.00 20.51 6.21
C ARG A 16 4.65 19.20 6.59
N LEU A 17 5.80 18.90 5.99
CA LEU A 17 6.56 17.69 6.30
C LEU A 17 7.00 17.67 7.75
N GLU A 18 7.53 18.77 8.25
CA GLU A 18 7.96 18.90 9.64
C GLU A 18 6.80 18.74 10.62
N ARG A 19 5.63 19.30 10.28
CA ARG A 19 4.42 19.16 11.08
C ARG A 19 3.98 17.72 11.19
N LEU A 20 3.96 16.99 10.06
CA LEU A 20 3.61 15.57 10.05
C LEU A 20 4.60 14.72 10.82
N ALA A 21 5.89 15.03 10.68
CA ALA A 21 6.95 14.34 11.41
C ALA A 21 6.75 14.48 12.92
N ARG A 22 6.43 15.69 13.40
CA ARG A 22 6.13 15.92 14.82
C ARG A 22 4.91 15.12 15.28
N ARG A 23 3.85 15.08 14.48
CA ARG A 23 2.64 14.31 14.81
C ARG A 23 2.92 12.83 14.96
N ARG A 24 3.80 12.29 14.13
CA ARG A 24 4.09 10.86 14.11
C ARG A 24 5.28 10.48 14.99
N GLY A 25 5.96 11.46 15.55
CA GLY A 25 7.15 11.22 16.36
C GLY A 25 8.31 10.60 15.58
N LEU A 26 8.44 10.97 14.31
CA LEU A 26 9.47 10.44 13.41
C LEU A 26 10.29 11.59 12.81
N PRO A 27 11.55 11.34 12.41
CA PRO A 27 12.34 12.37 11.73
C PRO A 27 11.70 12.78 10.40
N PRO A 28 11.79 14.07 10.02
CA PRO A 28 11.27 14.51 8.70
C PRO A 28 11.80 13.72 7.53
N ALA A 29 13.09 13.34 7.56
CA ALA A 29 13.69 12.55 6.48
C ALA A 29 13.01 11.18 6.31
N THR A 30 12.62 10.56 7.42
CA THR A 30 11.91 9.26 7.39
C THR A 30 10.54 9.40 6.73
N ILE A 31 9.79 10.43 7.10
CA ILE A 31 8.48 10.71 6.51
C ILE A 31 8.62 11.07 5.03
N GLY A 32 9.62 11.91 4.70
CA GLY A 32 9.88 12.31 3.33
C GLY A 32 10.23 11.13 2.43
N ALA A 33 11.08 10.24 2.92
CA ALA A 33 11.45 9.02 2.17
C ALA A 33 10.22 8.13 1.92
N ALA A 34 9.34 7.99 2.91
CA ALA A 34 8.11 7.21 2.73
C ALA A 34 7.21 7.81 1.66
N TYR A 35 7.04 9.13 1.64
CA TYR A 35 6.24 9.79 0.61
C TYR A 35 6.85 9.64 -0.78
N VAL A 36 8.17 9.74 -0.91
CA VAL A 36 8.82 9.53 -2.21
C VAL A 36 8.61 8.10 -2.68
N ASP A 37 8.77 7.12 -1.78
CA ASP A 37 8.55 5.72 -2.12
C ASP A 37 7.12 5.47 -2.60
N GLU A 38 6.11 5.88 -1.83
CA GLU A 38 4.71 5.69 -2.22
C GLU A 38 4.35 6.47 -3.49
N GLY A 39 4.78 7.73 -3.58
CA GLY A 39 4.48 8.57 -4.73
C GLY A 39 5.03 8.00 -6.02
N THR A 40 6.26 7.53 -6.00
CA THR A 40 6.88 6.92 -7.19
C THR A 40 6.22 5.59 -7.56
N ARG A 41 5.86 4.78 -6.56
CA ARG A 41 5.16 3.52 -6.81
C ARG A 41 3.80 3.75 -7.45
N THR A 42 3.01 4.70 -6.94
CA THR A 42 1.68 4.98 -7.49
C THR A 42 1.74 5.59 -8.88
N ASP A 43 2.75 6.41 -9.17
CA ASP A 43 2.94 6.96 -10.51
C ASP A 43 3.34 5.89 -11.53
N LEU A 44 4.21 4.97 -11.14
CA LEU A 44 4.65 3.87 -11.99
C LEU A 44 3.60 2.76 -12.09
N HIS A 45 2.73 2.65 -11.10
CA HIS A 45 1.66 1.66 -11.04
C HIS A 45 0.32 2.36 -10.76
N PRO A 46 -0.26 3.03 -11.76
CA PRO A 46 -1.48 3.82 -11.53
C PRO A 46 -2.73 3.00 -11.15
N SER A 47 -2.67 1.68 -11.30
CA SER A 47 -3.75 0.79 -10.84
C SER A 47 -3.72 0.55 -9.34
N VAL A 48 -2.72 1.06 -8.63
CA VAL A 48 -2.51 0.81 -7.21
C VAL A 48 -2.62 2.11 -6.42
N GLU A 49 -3.23 2.05 -5.25
CA GLU A 49 -3.22 3.13 -4.26
C GLU A 49 -2.87 2.58 -2.89
N PHE A 50 -2.30 3.41 -2.04
CA PHE A 50 -1.96 3.02 -0.68
C PHE A 50 -2.99 3.55 0.31
N ARG A 51 -3.33 2.72 1.29
CA ARG A 51 -4.23 3.11 2.38
C ARG A 51 -3.64 2.66 3.71
N SER A 52 -3.96 3.42 4.75
CA SER A 52 -3.59 3.04 6.11
C SER A 52 -4.50 1.91 6.59
N THR A 53 -3.90 0.87 7.12
CA THR A 53 -4.61 -0.27 7.71
C THR A 53 -4.05 -0.51 9.11
N PRO A 54 -4.69 -1.36 9.93
CA PRO A 54 -4.10 -1.74 11.22
C PRO A 54 -2.69 -2.32 11.09
N ALA A 55 -2.36 -2.93 9.96
CA ALA A 55 -1.03 -3.49 9.69
C ALA A 55 -0.06 -2.48 9.06
N GLY A 56 -0.48 -1.23 8.84
CA GLY A 56 0.33 -0.17 8.24
C GLY A 56 -0.17 0.25 6.87
N ARG A 57 0.70 0.93 6.11
CA ARG A 57 0.38 1.34 4.74
C ARG A 57 0.34 0.13 3.82
N THR A 58 -0.75 -0.05 3.12
CA THR A 58 -1.01 -1.26 2.31
C THR A 58 -1.47 -0.89 0.91
N ALA A 59 -0.99 -1.62 -0.09
CA ALA A 59 -1.36 -1.43 -1.48
C ALA A 59 -2.71 -2.08 -1.79
N TYR A 60 -3.60 -1.30 -2.39
CA TYR A 60 -4.93 -1.73 -2.84
C TYR A 60 -5.06 -1.57 -4.34
N VAL A 61 -5.91 -2.37 -4.94
CA VAL A 61 -6.38 -2.12 -6.30
C VAL A 61 -7.22 -0.84 -6.24
N ARG A 62 -6.84 0.17 -7.04
CA ARG A 62 -7.42 1.51 -6.98
C ARG A 62 -8.94 1.49 -7.06
N GLY A 63 -9.57 2.20 -6.14
CA GLY A 63 -11.02 2.33 -6.10
C GLY A 63 -11.78 1.12 -5.60
N THR A 64 -11.09 0.10 -5.10
CA THR A 64 -11.72 -1.14 -4.60
C THR A 64 -11.36 -1.37 -3.13
N ARG A 65 -11.98 -2.38 -2.52
CA ARG A 65 -11.61 -2.85 -1.19
C ARG A 65 -10.62 -4.01 -1.24
N LEU A 66 -10.11 -4.31 -2.42
CA LEU A 66 -9.25 -5.47 -2.64
C LEU A 66 -7.79 -5.06 -2.51
N GLN A 67 -7.07 -5.65 -1.57
CA GLN A 67 -5.63 -5.48 -1.48
C GLN A 67 -4.96 -6.19 -2.65
N VAL A 68 -3.79 -5.70 -3.07
CA VAL A 68 -3.12 -6.26 -4.26
C VAL A 68 -2.82 -7.75 -4.10
N TRP A 69 -2.36 -8.19 -2.93
CA TRP A 69 -2.07 -9.62 -2.72
C TRP A 69 -3.32 -10.48 -2.88
N MET A 70 -4.49 -9.98 -2.46
CA MET A 70 -5.76 -10.68 -2.64
C MET A 70 -6.13 -10.77 -4.13
N ALA A 71 -5.83 -9.70 -4.89
CA ALA A 71 -6.06 -9.70 -6.33
C ALA A 71 -5.19 -10.75 -7.02
N LEU A 72 -3.94 -10.91 -6.60
CA LEU A 72 -3.06 -11.95 -7.14
C LEU A 72 -3.61 -13.35 -6.88
N ASP A 73 -4.10 -13.59 -5.67
CA ASP A 73 -4.70 -14.87 -5.32
C ASP A 73 -5.97 -15.12 -6.14
N ALA A 74 -6.81 -14.10 -6.33
CA ALA A 74 -8.00 -14.22 -7.15
C ALA A 74 -7.69 -14.51 -8.62
N ILE A 75 -6.68 -13.85 -9.18
CA ILE A 75 -6.25 -14.09 -10.56
C ILE A 75 -5.83 -15.56 -10.74
N ARG A 76 -5.06 -16.08 -9.78
CA ARG A 76 -4.65 -17.47 -9.80
C ARG A 76 -5.87 -18.41 -9.68
N ASP A 77 -6.73 -18.14 -8.71
CA ASP A 77 -7.85 -19.03 -8.39
C ASP A 77 -8.92 -19.05 -9.48
N PHE A 78 -9.16 -17.92 -10.13
CA PHE A 78 -10.13 -17.85 -11.25
C PHE A 78 -9.54 -18.26 -12.60
N GLY A 79 -8.21 -18.44 -12.66
CA GLY A 79 -7.57 -18.92 -13.88
C GLY A 79 -7.16 -17.83 -14.87
N GLY A 80 -6.92 -16.60 -14.39
CA GLY A 80 -6.40 -15.50 -15.20
C GLY A 80 -7.08 -14.17 -14.92
N VAL A 81 -6.46 -13.11 -15.46
CA VAL A 81 -6.94 -11.74 -15.23
C VAL A 81 -8.38 -11.55 -15.74
N ASP A 82 -8.68 -12.00 -16.94
CA ASP A 82 -10.00 -11.78 -17.54
C ASP A 82 -11.12 -12.48 -16.76
N LYS A 83 -10.87 -13.70 -16.32
CA LYS A 83 -11.84 -14.46 -15.52
C LYS A 83 -12.03 -13.84 -14.14
N ALA A 84 -10.94 -13.42 -13.50
CA ALA A 84 -11.00 -12.75 -12.21
C ALA A 84 -11.73 -11.41 -12.33
N ALA A 85 -11.45 -10.64 -13.38
CA ALA A 85 -12.10 -9.36 -13.63
C ALA A 85 -13.61 -9.50 -13.73
N ARG A 86 -14.09 -10.50 -14.46
CA ARG A 86 -15.52 -10.78 -14.58
C ARG A 86 -16.14 -11.21 -13.25
N ALA A 87 -15.46 -12.10 -12.54
CA ALA A 87 -15.97 -12.61 -11.28
C ALA A 87 -16.04 -11.51 -10.19
N LEU A 88 -15.04 -10.66 -10.13
CA LEU A 88 -14.94 -9.60 -9.13
C LEU A 88 -15.61 -8.30 -9.55
N ARG A 89 -16.03 -8.18 -10.80
CA ARG A 89 -16.59 -6.96 -11.39
C ARG A 89 -15.63 -5.77 -11.27
N ILE A 90 -14.37 -6.04 -11.57
CA ILE A 90 -13.31 -5.05 -11.60
C ILE A 90 -12.78 -4.97 -13.03
N PRO A 91 -12.51 -3.78 -13.57
CA PRO A 91 -11.93 -3.66 -14.90
C PRO A 91 -10.64 -4.50 -15.04
N ALA A 92 -10.54 -5.27 -16.12
CA ALA A 92 -9.39 -6.14 -16.36
C ALA A 92 -8.08 -5.35 -16.35
N LEU A 93 -8.09 -4.13 -16.87
CA LEU A 93 -6.91 -3.27 -16.89
C LEU A 93 -6.39 -2.96 -15.49
N LEU A 94 -7.29 -2.72 -14.53
CA LEU A 94 -6.90 -2.49 -13.14
C LEU A 94 -6.27 -3.73 -12.52
N LEU A 95 -6.86 -4.90 -12.76
CA LEU A 95 -6.30 -6.16 -12.24
C LEU A 95 -4.96 -6.49 -12.87
N ALA A 96 -4.81 -6.26 -14.18
CA ALA A 96 -3.54 -6.46 -14.86
C ALA A 96 -2.45 -5.55 -14.27
N GLY A 97 -2.79 -4.29 -14.01
CA GLY A 97 -1.87 -3.35 -13.38
C GLY A 97 -1.49 -3.76 -11.96
N ALA A 98 -2.45 -4.25 -11.18
CA ALA A 98 -2.19 -4.78 -9.83
C ALA A 98 -1.27 -6.00 -9.89
N GLN A 99 -1.47 -6.87 -10.88
CA GLN A 99 -0.60 -8.02 -11.10
C GLN A 99 0.85 -7.58 -11.37
N ASN A 100 1.03 -6.58 -12.23
CA ASN A 100 2.35 -6.04 -12.51
C ASN A 100 3.03 -5.49 -11.24
N TYR A 101 2.27 -4.79 -10.41
CA TYR A 101 2.79 -4.30 -9.12
C TYR A 101 3.24 -5.46 -8.24
N GLY A 102 2.42 -6.48 -8.10
CA GLY A 102 2.73 -7.63 -7.27
C GLY A 102 3.96 -8.38 -7.76
N GLN A 103 4.18 -8.44 -9.07
CA GLN A 103 5.36 -9.09 -9.64
C GLN A 103 6.63 -8.30 -9.38
N GLU A 104 6.54 -6.98 -9.30
CA GLU A 104 7.69 -6.13 -8.95
C GLU A 104 8.01 -6.19 -7.46
N PHE A 105 7.01 -6.38 -6.60
CA PHE A 105 7.16 -6.38 -5.15
C PHE A 105 6.71 -7.70 -4.53
N PRO A 106 7.33 -8.83 -4.91
CA PRO A 106 6.87 -10.15 -4.44
C PRO A 106 7.04 -10.35 -2.93
N GLU A 107 8.09 -9.78 -2.34
CA GLU A 107 8.33 -9.90 -0.90
C GLU A 107 7.28 -9.14 -0.09
N GLU A 108 6.88 -7.97 -0.59
CA GLU A 108 5.79 -7.20 0.02
C GLU A 108 4.47 -7.97 -0.06
N MET A 109 4.20 -8.61 -1.18
CA MET A 109 3.00 -9.44 -1.34
C MET A 109 2.99 -10.60 -0.37
N ALA A 110 4.12 -11.27 -0.20
CA ALA A 110 4.24 -12.39 0.75
C ALA A 110 4.01 -11.90 2.19
N ALA A 111 4.58 -10.77 2.56
CA ALA A 111 4.41 -10.19 3.89
C ALA A 111 2.96 -9.78 4.14
N CYS A 112 2.32 -9.15 3.16
CA CYS A 112 0.91 -8.76 3.28
C CYS A 112 -0.01 -9.97 3.39
N ARG A 113 0.27 -11.02 2.64
CA ARG A 113 -0.51 -12.26 2.70
C ARG A 113 -0.40 -12.91 4.08
N GLU A 114 0.79 -12.94 4.64
CA GLU A 114 1.01 -13.47 5.98
C GLU A 114 0.28 -12.65 7.03
N GLU A 115 0.33 -11.33 6.93
CA GLU A 115 -0.38 -10.42 7.84
C GLU A 115 -1.90 -10.60 7.73
N GLY A 116 -2.39 -10.82 6.51
CA GLY A 116 -3.82 -11.05 6.26
C GLY A 116 -4.35 -12.36 6.83
N ARG A 117 -3.46 -13.31 7.16
CA ARG A 117 -3.83 -14.59 7.78
C ARG A 117 -3.83 -14.55 9.30
N ARG A 118 -3.36 -13.44 9.89
CA ARG A 118 -3.32 -13.32 11.35
C ARG A 118 -4.74 -13.26 11.91
N PRO A 119 -4.98 -13.93 13.06
CA PRO A 119 -6.24 -13.78 13.77
C PRO A 119 -6.51 -12.32 14.12
N LEU A 120 -7.79 -11.94 14.12
CA LEU A 120 -8.17 -10.55 14.40
C LEU A 120 -7.68 -10.10 15.78
N GLU A 121 -7.65 -10.99 16.76
CA GLU A 121 -7.16 -10.67 18.10
C GLU A 121 -5.70 -10.26 18.10
N ASP A 122 -4.88 -10.89 17.27
CA ASP A 122 -3.46 -10.55 17.16
C ASP A 122 -3.28 -9.16 16.53
N ILE A 123 -4.09 -8.86 15.53
CA ILE A 123 -4.07 -7.54 14.89
C ILE A 123 -4.51 -6.46 15.89
N ALA A 124 -5.54 -6.73 16.67
CA ALA A 124 -6.07 -5.80 17.65
C ALA A 124 -5.04 -5.41 18.72
N ARG A 125 -4.10 -6.30 19.03
CA ARG A 125 -3.02 -6.02 19.99
C ARG A 125 -1.96 -5.07 19.45
N LEU A 126 -1.86 -4.95 18.13
CA LEU A 126 -0.81 -4.17 17.47
C LEU A 126 -1.21 -2.72 17.21
N VAL A 127 -2.49 -2.40 17.35
CA VAL A 127 -3.01 -1.06 17.02
C VAL A 127 -3.88 -0.54 18.15
N PRO A 128 -3.90 0.80 18.35
CA PRO A 128 -4.79 1.42 19.33
C PRO A 128 -6.26 1.15 19.00
N ASN A 129 -7.09 1.01 20.04
CA ASN A 129 -8.50 0.70 19.89
C ASN A 129 -9.24 1.70 18.99
N HIS A 130 -8.89 2.97 19.03
CA HIS A 130 -9.55 3.98 18.20
C HIS A 130 -9.36 3.76 16.69
N CYS A 131 -8.41 2.94 16.27
CA CYS A 131 -8.18 2.63 14.86
C CYS A 131 -9.27 1.74 14.27
N PHE A 132 -10.11 1.14 15.11
CA PHE A 132 -11.21 0.27 14.67
C PHE A 132 -12.57 0.98 14.66
N LEU A 133 -12.62 2.25 15.02
CA LEU A 133 -13.86 3.01 15.00
C LEU A 133 -14.25 3.32 13.55
N PRO A 134 -15.53 3.21 13.21
CA PRO A 134 -16.00 3.51 11.86
C PRO A 134 -15.87 4.97 11.51
#